data_0a246c5e54ff2d6f36f64fe937bc4f00
#
_entry.id   0a246c5e54ff2d6f36f64fe937bc4f00
#
_cell.length_a   1.000
_cell.length_b   1.000
_cell.length_c   1.000
_cell.angle_alpha   90.00
_cell.angle_beta   90.00
_cell.angle_gamma   90.00
#
_symmetry.space_group_name_H-M   'P 1'
#
loop_
_entity.id
_entity.type
_entity.pdbx_description
1 polymer ?
#
loop_
_entity_poly.entity_id
_entity_poly.type
_entity_poly.pdbx_seq_one_letter_code
_entity_poly.pdbx_strand_id
1 'polypeptide(L)'
;GMGASAEAILKGFLEYTGEDSRIRGVIFNNISPRLAPTAVKKAEEMGVKVFGYLPSDRRFTLESRHLGLVTAGEIKNFDEKIRLIAAEMEKTIDIDSIMRMAEQAGMLEFEAPELLSEKPFARGTKIAVSRDRAFNFIYRENIDMLERMGCRIVYFSPIDDEALPDGIDGLILSGGYPEIYAGSLSVNKSM
;
A
#
# COMPACT_ATOMS: atom_id res chain seq x y z
N GLY A 1 -19.17 -8.60 7.59
CA GLY A 1 -18.30 -9.69 7.17
C GLY A 1 -18.94 -10.52 6.07
N MET A 2 -18.15 -11.16 5.22
CA MET A 2 -18.65 -11.88 4.04
C MET A 2 -19.37 -13.20 4.35
N GLY A 3 -19.27 -13.74 5.58
CA GLY A 3 -19.93 -14.98 5.96
C GLY A 3 -19.64 -16.12 4.97
N ALA A 4 -20.69 -16.87 4.57
CA ALA A 4 -20.56 -17.96 3.59
C ALA A 4 -20.04 -17.51 2.20
N SER A 5 -20.12 -16.22 1.85
CA SER A 5 -19.57 -15.72 0.59
C SER A 5 -18.04 -15.81 0.52
N ALA A 6 -17.34 -15.80 1.66
CA ALA A 6 -15.88 -15.95 1.68
C ALA A 6 -15.46 -17.34 1.15
N GLU A 7 -16.23 -18.37 1.48
CA GLU A 7 -16.01 -19.74 1.00
C GLU A 7 -16.22 -19.83 -0.52
N ALA A 8 -17.31 -19.25 -1.01
CA ALA A 8 -17.61 -19.23 -2.44
C ALA A 8 -16.54 -18.49 -3.24
N ILE A 9 -16.04 -17.37 -2.70
CA ILE A 9 -14.96 -16.59 -3.32
C ILE A 9 -13.67 -17.42 -3.35
N LEU A 10 -13.27 -18.00 -2.22
CA LEU A 10 -12.07 -18.82 -2.14
C LEU A 10 -12.14 -20.01 -3.12
N LYS A 11 -13.26 -20.72 -3.11
CA LYS A 11 -13.51 -21.84 -4.02
C LYS A 11 -13.44 -21.38 -5.48
N GLY A 12 -14.08 -20.25 -5.80
CA GLY A 12 -14.04 -19.67 -7.14
C GLY A 12 -12.63 -19.39 -7.63
N PHE A 13 -11.77 -18.80 -6.80
CA PHE A 13 -10.37 -18.56 -7.16
C PHE A 13 -9.57 -19.84 -7.33
N LEU A 14 -9.79 -20.84 -6.49
CA LEU A 14 -9.09 -22.13 -6.60
C LEU A 14 -9.51 -22.89 -7.87
N GLU A 15 -10.80 -22.93 -8.18
CA GLU A 15 -11.33 -23.65 -9.34
C GLU A 15 -11.06 -22.91 -10.66
N TYR A 16 -11.08 -21.57 -10.66
CA TYR A 16 -10.86 -20.78 -11.86
C TYR A 16 -9.44 -20.93 -12.44
N THR A 17 -8.45 -21.03 -11.58
CA THR A 17 -7.05 -21.24 -11.99
C THR A 17 -6.64 -22.70 -12.08
N GLY A 18 -7.45 -23.61 -11.52
CA GLY A 18 -7.19 -25.04 -11.53
C GLY A 18 -5.81 -25.40 -10.98
N GLU A 19 -5.08 -26.24 -11.71
CA GLU A 19 -3.72 -26.66 -11.32
C GLU A 19 -2.69 -25.52 -11.29
N ASP A 20 -2.95 -24.42 -12.00
CA ASP A 20 -2.11 -23.23 -12.02
C ASP A 20 -2.34 -22.28 -10.82
N SER A 21 -3.22 -22.66 -9.90
CA SER A 21 -3.46 -21.87 -8.71
C SER A 21 -2.19 -21.69 -7.88
N ARG A 22 -1.82 -20.44 -7.64
CA ARG A 22 -0.70 -20.07 -6.78
C ARG A 22 -1.12 -19.72 -5.36
N ILE A 23 -2.40 -19.90 -5.02
CA ILE A 23 -2.90 -19.68 -3.67
C ILE A 23 -2.41 -20.84 -2.80
N ARG A 24 -1.47 -20.55 -1.91
CA ARG A 24 -0.86 -21.53 -1.00
C ARG A 24 -1.44 -21.48 0.40
N GLY A 25 -2.14 -20.39 0.72
CA GLY A 25 -2.78 -20.23 2.01
C GLY A 25 -3.58 -18.95 2.08
N VAL A 26 -4.33 -18.80 3.16
CA VAL A 26 -5.23 -17.67 3.39
C VAL A 26 -5.10 -17.14 4.81
N ILE A 27 -5.37 -15.85 4.96
CA ILE A 27 -5.60 -15.17 6.23
C ILE A 27 -6.98 -14.52 6.14
N PHE A 28 -7.83 -14.78 7.12
CA PHE A 28 -9.13 -14.13 7.20
C PHE A 28 -9.00 -12.78 7.88
N ASN A 29 -9.34 -11.71 7.19
CA ASN A 29 -9.32 -10.36 7.74
C ASN A 29 -10.72 -9.89 8.14
N ASN A 30 -10.79 -9.14 9.23
CA ASN A 30 -12.02 -8.53 9.73
C ASN A 30 -13.17 -9.55 9.95
N ILE A 31 -12.82 -10.67 10.55
CA ILE A 31 -13.78 -11.76 10.84
C ILE A 31 -14.19 -11.77 12.32
N SER A 32 -15.46 -12.05 12.59
CA SER A 32 -15.89 -12.25 13.96
C SER A 32 -15.20 -13.48 14.58
N PRO A 33 -14.66 -13.42 15.81
CA PRO A 33 -14.05 -14.55 16.49
C PRO A 33 -14.97 -15.79 16.58
N ARG A 34 -16.28 -15.58 16.59
CA ARG A 34 -17.27 -16.67 16.59
C ARG A 34 -17.33 -17.43 15.26
N LEU A 35 -17.07 -16.75 14.15
CA LEU A 35 -17.14 -17.33 12.80
C LEU A 35 -15.77 -17.84 12.32
N ALA A 36 -14.69 -17.39 12.92
CA ALA A 36 -13.34 -17.77 12.51
C ALA A 36 -13.12 -19.29 12.51
N PRO A 37 -13.48 -20.07 13.55
CA PRO A 37 -13.27 -21.52 13.54
C PRO A 37 -13.98 -22.23 12.38
N THR A 38 -15.19 -21.77 12.04
CA THR A 38 -15.95 -22.34 10.93
C THR A 38 -15.31 -22.03 9.58
N ALA A 39 -14.87 -20.77 9.39
CA ALA A 39 -14.21 -20.35 8.16
C ALA A 39 -12.85 -21.08 7.96
N VAL A 40 -12.09 -21.22 9.04
CA VAL A 40 -10.82 -21.98 9.04
C VAL A 40 -11.07 -23.41 8.61
N LYS A 41 -11.96 -24.13 9.29
CA LYS A 41 -12.28 -25.52 8.98
C LYS A 41 -12.67 -25.70 7.51
N LYS A 42 -13.53 -24.84 6.98
CA LYS A 42 -14.00 -24.94 5.60
C LYS A 42 -12.92 -24.66 4.56
N ALA A 43 -12.00 -23.72 4.84
CA ALA A 43 -10.87 -23.48 3.96
C ALA A 43 -9.90 -24.68 3.96
N GLU A 44 -9.67 -25.29 5.11
CA GLU A 44 -8.86 -26.52 5.24
C GLU A 44 -9.50 -27.72 4.52
N GLU A 45 -10.83 -27.84 4.58
CA GLU A 45 -11.58 -28.85 3.80
C GLU A 45 -11.45 -28.67 2.28
N MET A 46 -11.14 -27.45 1.81
CA MET A 46 -10.80 -27.15 0.41
C MET A 46 -9.32 -27.37 0.07
N GLY A 47 -8.52 -27.87 1.02
CA GLY A 47 -7.09 -28.13 0.82
C GLY A 47 -6.20 -26.88 0.92
N VAL A 48 -6.73 -25.77 1.43
CA VAL A 48 -5.98 -24.52 1.57
C VAL A 48 -5.49 -24.35 3.00
N LYS A 49 -4.20 -24.10 3.16
CA LYS A 49 -3.61 -23.78 4.46
C LYS A 49 -4.17 -22.46 4.99
N VAL A 50 -4.62 -22.45 6.24
CA VAL A 50 -5.02 -21.23 6.92
C VAL A 50 -3.93 -20.79 7.88
N PHE A 51 -3.40 -19.58 7.67
CA PHE A 51 -2.38 -18.99 8.55
C PHE A 51 -2.97 -18.31 9.77
N GLY A 52 -4.28 -18.14 9.82
CA GLY A 52 -4.97 -17.52 10.93
C GLY A 52 -5.98 -16.47 10.49
N TYR A 53 -6.28 -15.56 11.40
CA TYR A 53 -7.25 -14.51 11.13
C TYR A 53 -6.97 -13.24 11.95
N LEU A 54 -7.37 -12.09 11.43
CA LEU A 54 -7.44 -10.84 12.18
C LEU A 54 -8.90 -10.60 12.58
N PRO A 55 -9.18 -10.48 13.88
CA PRO A 55 -10.54 -10.30 14.35
C PRO A 55 -11.11 -8.93 13.97
N SER A 56 -12.43 -8.85 13.83
CA SER A 56 -13.14 -7.59 13.69
C SER A 56 -13.09 -6.83 15.03
N ASP A 57 -12.37 -5.73 15.05
CA ASP A 57 -12.23 -4.87 16.22
C ASP A 57 -12.24 -3.39 15.79
N ARG A 58 -13.05 -2.57 16.48
CA ARG A 58 -13.13 -1.14 16.20
C ARG A 58 -11.81 -0.40 16.40
N ARG A 59 -10.94 -0.90 17.27
CA ARG A 59 -9.62 -0.33 17.53
C ARG A 59 -8.70 -0.40 16.31
N PHE A 60 -8.94 -1.36 15.42
CA PHE A 60 -8.16 -1.59 14.18
C PHE A 60 -8.75 -0.85 12.98
N THR A 61 -9.93 -0.23 13.15
CA THR A 61 -10.60 0.44 12.04
C THR A 61 -9.85 1.72 11.67
N LEU A 62 -9.45 1.81 10.41
CA LEU A 62 -8.98 3.04 9.80
C LEU A 62 -10.17 3.76 9.18
N GLU A 63 -10.24 5.08 9.39
CA GLU A 63 -11.28 5.90 8.77
C GLU A 63 -11.11 5.88 7.24
N SER A 64 -12.22 5.85 6.54
CA SER A 64 -12.26 5.89 5.08
C SER A 64 -13.02 7.13 4.64
N ARG A 65 -12.53 7.80 3.60
CA ARG A 65 -13.21 8.91 2.92
C ARG A 65 -13.97 8.42 1.69
N HIS A 66 -14.76 9.29 1.09
CA HIS A 66 -15.63 8.98 -0.05
C HIS A 66 -14.92 8.31 -1.24
N LEU A 67 -13.65 8.61 -1.47
CA LEU A 67 -12.86 8.08 -2.59
C LEU A 67 -11.66 7.20 -2.16
N GLY A 68 -11.54 6.88 -0.87
CA GLY A 68 -10.43 6.06 -0.41
C GLY A 68 -10.08 6.28 1.06
N LEU A 69 -8.93 5.74 1.43
CA LEU A 69 -8.40 5.80 2.79
C LEU A 69 -7.90 7.23 3.12
N VAL A 70 -7.97 7.56 4.40
CA VAL A 70 -7.28 8.72 4.98
C VAL A 70 -5.78 8.43 4.95
N THR A 71 -4.96 9.43 4.65
CA THR A 71 -3.51 9.23 4.62
C THR A 71 -2.95 8.93 6.01
N ALA A 72 -1.85 8.20 6.09
CA ALA A 72 -1.23 7.81 7.36
C ALA A 72 -0.93 9.02 8.26
N GLY A 73 -0.53 10.16 7.68
CA GLY A 73 -0.24 11.39 8.40
C GLY A 73 -1.47 12.09 9.01
N GLU A 74 -2.67 11.75 8.54
CA GLU A 74 -3.92 12.32 9.03
C GLU A 74 -4.61 11.45 10.10
N ILE A 75 -4.18 10.18 10.24
CA ILE A 75 -4.76 9.25 11.20
C ILE A 75 -4.22 9.57 12.59
N LYS A 76 -5.11 9.96 13.49
CA LYS A 76 -4.76 10.14 14.90
C LYS A 76 -4.28 8.81 15.49
N ASN A 77 -3.18 8.85 16.24
CA ASN A 77 -2.59 7.68 16.93
C ASN A 77 -2.27 6.51 15.97
N PHE A 78 -1.81 6.81 14.76
CA PHE A 78 -1.51 5.79 13.75
C PHE A 78 -0.53 4.72 14.28
N ASP A 79 0.58 5.14 14.90
CA ASP A 79 1.57 4.22 15.45
C ASP A 79 1.02 3.32 16.56
N GLU A 80 0.13 3.85 17.39
CA GLU A 80 -0.55 3.06 18.42
C GLU A 80 -1.47 2.00 17.79
N LYS A 81 -2.24 2.38 16.77
CA LYS A 81 -3.09 1.45 16.02
C LYS A 81 -2.27 0.34 15.37
N ILE A 82 -1.13 0.68 14.75
CA ILE A 82 -0.24 -0.31 14.13
C ILE A 82 0.32 -1.27 15.18
N ARG A 83 0.74 -0.79 16.34
CA ARG A 83 1.22 -1.66 17.44
C ARG A 83 0.13 -2.60 17.95
N LEU A 84 -1.11 -2.11 18.09
CA LEU A 84 -2.24 -2.94 18.50
C LEU A 84 -2.57 -4.03 17.46
N ILE A 85 -2.56 -3.67 16.19
CA ILE A 85 -2.75 -4.65 15.10
C ILE A 85 -1.64 -5.69 15.10
N ALA A 86 -0.39 -5.28 15.19
CA ALA A 86 0.77 -6.17 15.22
C ALA A 86 0.67 -7.16 16.41
N ALA A 87 0.40 -6.66 17.60
CA ALA A 87 0.24 -7.50 18.78
C ALA A 87 -0.93 -8.48 18.70
N GLU A 88 -1.97 -8.16 17.94
CA GLU A 88 -3.06 -9.09 17.69
C GLU A 88 -2.70 -10.12 16.61
N MET A 89 -2.01 -9.69 15.56
CA MET A 89 -1.51 -10.60 14.52
C MET A 89 -0.56 -11.66 15.09
N GLU A 90 0.34 -11.29 15.98
CA GLU A 90 1.23 -12.24 16.67
C GLU A 90 0.49 -13.34 17.44
N LYS A 91 -0.73 -13.08 17.92
CA LYS A 91 -1.56 -14.05 18.64
C LYS A 91 -2.40 -14.94 17.74
N THR A 92 -2.82 -14.41 16.60
CA THR A 92 -3.90 -14.99 15.78
C THR A 92 -3.45 -15.46 14.41
N ILE A 93 -2.21 -15.13 14.01
CA ILE A 93 -1.64 -15.48 12.71
C ILE A 93 -0.32 -16.21 12.89
N ASP A 94 -0.14 -17.34 12.23
CA ASP A 94 1.12 -18.10 12.18
C ASP A 94 2.12 -17.43 11.22
N ILE A 95 2.75 -16.37 11.71
CA ILE A 95 3.75 -15.59 10.97
C ILE A 95 4.93 -16.45 10.54
N ASP A 96 5.40 -17.36 11.40
CA ASP A 96 6.53 -18.23 11.10
C ASP A 96 6.25 -19.16 9.91
N SER A 97 5.02 -19.66 9.80
CA SER A 97 4.63 -20.46 8.65
C SER A 97 4.54 -19.63 7.36
N ILE A 98 4.14 -18.37 7.43
CA ILE A 98 4.17 -17.46 6.28
C ILE A 98 5.63 -17.22 5.83
N MET A 99 6.52 -16.95 6.76
CA MET A 99 7.95 -16.75 6.47
C MET A 99 8.56 -18.00 5.83
N ARG A 100 8.34 -19.18 6.40
CA ARG A 100 8.80 -20.45 5.81
C ARG A 100 8.27 -20.69 4.40
N MET A 101 7.00 -20.34 4.14
CA MET A 101 6.43 -20.45 2.80
C MET A 101 7.10 -19.49 1.83
N ALA A 102 7.37 -18.26 2.23
CA ALA A 102 8.04 -17.27 1.41
C ALA A 102 9.47 -17.71 1.06
N GLU A 103 10.22 -18.27 2.02
CA GLU A 103 11.56 -18.82 1.80
C GLU A 103 11.57 -19.99 0.80
N GLN A 104 10.49 -20.77 0.78
CA GLN A 104 10.32 -21.92 -0.12
C GLN A 104 9.82 -21.53 -1.52
N ALA A 105 9.42 -20.29 -1.73
CA ALA A 105 8.86 -19.85 -3.01
C ALA A 105 9.88 -19.88 -4.18
N GLY A 106 11.16 -20.00 -3.87
CA GLY A 106 12.23 -20.01 -4.86
C GLY A 106 12.53 -18.61 -5.41
N MET A 107 13.57 -18.52 -6.21
CA MET A 107 13.93 -17.30 -6.93
C MET A 107 13.06 -17.15 -8.17
N LEU A 108 12.49 -15.98 -8.35
CA LEU A 108 11.82 -15.61 -9.59
C LEU A 108 12.90 -15.27 -10.63
N GLU A 109 13.02 -16.10 -11.67
CA GLU A 109 13.85 -15.76 -12.83
C GLU A 109 13.09 -14.77 -13.70
N PHE A 110 13.66 -13.62 -13.93
CA PHE A 110 13.12 -12.62 -14.84
C PHE A 110 14.27 -11.88 -15.52
N GLU A 111 14.06 -11.50 -16.75
CA GLU A 111 14.92 -10.54 -17.45
C GLU A 111 14.53 -9.15 -16.98
N ALA A 112 15.46 -8.46 -16.32
CA ALA A 112 15.24 -7.07 -15.96
C ALA A 112 15.15 -6.25 -17.26
N PRO A 113 14.06 -5.52 -17.50
CA PRO A 113 13.99 -4.67 -18.68
C PRO A 113 15.10 -3.62 -18.62
N GLU A 114 15.80 -3.41 -19.73
CA GLU A 114 16.70 -2.27 -19.90
C GLU A 114 15.88 -0.97 -19.92
N LEU A 115 15.45 -0.53 -18.73
CA LEU A 115 14.56 0.63 -18.59
C LEU A 115 15.25 1.95 -18.87
N LEU A 116 16.59 1.99 -18.81
CA LEU A 116 17.35 3.23 -18.99
C LEU A 116 18.73 2.93 -19.59
N SER A 117 19.23 3.85 -20.43
CA SER A 117 20.61 3.80 -20.89
C SER A 117 21.56 3.88 -19.67
N GLU A 118 22.70 3.21 -19.77
CA GLU A 118 23.74 3.24 -18.70
C GLU A 118 24.26 4.67 -18.40
N LYS A 119 24.01 5.61 -19.33
CA LYS A 119 24.43 7.00 -19.17
C LYS A 119 23.24 7.90 -18.85
N PRO A 120 23.27 8.57 -17.69
CA PRO A 120 22.25 9.56 -17.34
C PRO A 120 22.21 10.67 -18.39
N PHE A 121 21.09 10.85 -19.08
CA PHE A 121 20.94 11.85 -20.14
C PHE A 121 20.36 13.18 -19.65
N ALA A 122 19.81 13.22 -18.43
CA ALA A 122 19.19 14.40 -17.81
C ALA A 122 20.05 14.99 -16.66
N ARG A 123 21.38 14.89 -16.78
CA ARG A 123 22.30 15.41 -15.75
C ARG A 123 22.13 16.90 -15.54
N GLY A 124 21.96 17.27 -14.27
CA GLY A 124 21.82 18.67 -13.86
C GLY A 124 20.38 19.17 -13.91
N THR A 125 19.45 18.45 -14.52
CA THR A 125 18.03 18.79 -14.53
C THR A 125 17.45 18.72 -13.11
N LYS A 126 16.89 19.82 -12.63
CA LYS A 126 16.29 19.93 -11.30
C LYS A 126 14.78 19.89 -11.40
N ILE A 127 14.16 18.86 -10.82
CA ILE A 127 12.71 18.64 -10.86
C ILE A 127 12.12 18.91 -9.47
N ALA A 128 11.18 19.83 -9.39
CA ALA A 128 10.38 20.05 -8.19
C ALA A 128 9.18 19.08 -8.18
N VAL A 129 8.98 18.40 -7.07
CA VAL A 129 7.86 17.45 -6.89
C VAL A 129 7.03 17.90 -5.70
N SER A 130 5.73 18.12 -5.93
CA SER A 130 4.81 18.46 -4.83
C SER A 130 4.70 17.30 -3.84
N ARG A 131 4.81 17.64 -2.55
CA ARG A 131 4.71 16.64 -1.48
C ARG A 131 4.20 17.28 -0.20
N ASP A 132 2.91 17.13 0.05
CA ASP A 132 2.25 17.56 1.28
C ASP A 132 0.95 16.75 1.50
N ARG A 133 0.10 17.22 2.39
CA ARG A 133 -1.20 16.57 2.68
C ARG A 133 -2.19 16.62 1.52
N ALA A 134 -2.06 17.57 0.58
CA ALA A 134 -2.88 17.64 -0.62
C ALA A 134 -2.32 16.79 -1.75
N PHE A 135 -0.98 16.69 -1.85
CA PHE A 135 -0.24 16.03 -2.91
C PHE A 135 0.66 14.93 -2.32
N ASN A 136 0.12 13.74 -2.12
CA ASN A 136 0.80 12.64 -1.41
C ASN A 136 0.83 11.30 -2.15
N PHE A 137 0.26 11.22 -3.35
CA PHE A 137 0.33 10.02 -4.18
C PHE A 137 1.57 10.06 -5.07
N ILE A 138 2.71 9.74 -4.47
CA ILE A 138 4.01 9.70 -5.13
C ILE A 138 4.44 8.24 -5.22
N TYR A 139 4.59 7.75 -6.45
CA TYR A 139 5.16 6.43 -6.70
C TYR A 139 6.69 6.51 -6.58
N ARG A 140 7.24 5.72 -5.69
CA ARG A 140 8.68 5.69 -5.42
C ARG A 140 9.48 5.37 -6.70
N GLU A 141 8.96 4.47 -7.50
CA GLU A 141 9.57 4.03 -8.76
C GLU A 141 9.74 5.18 -9.76
N ASN A 142 8.78 6.12 -9.80
CA ASN A 142 8.88 7.29 -10.67
C ASN A 142 10.03 8.22 -10.22
N ILE A 143 10.19 8.38 -8.92
CA ILE A 143 11.28 9.19 -8.35
C ILE A 143 12.62 8.51 -8.62
N ASP A 144 12.73 7.21 -8.33
CA ASP A 144 13.93 6.42 -8.56
C ASP A 144 14.34 6.43 -10.05
N MET A 145 13.36 6.41 -10.96
CA MET A 145 13.60 6.51 -12.39
C MET A 145 14.19 7.87 -12.77
N LEU A 146 13.59 8.97 -12.31
CA LEU A 146 14.09 10.30 -12.58
C LEU A 146 15.52 10.49 -12.04
N GLU A 147 15.80 10.00 -10.83
CA GLU A 147 17.13 10.04 -10.24
C GLU A 147 18.15 9.22 -11.06
N ARG A 148 17.78 8.03 -11.55
CA ARG A 148 18.63 7.22 -12.45
C ARG A 148 18.88 7.91 -13.79
N MET A 149 17.92 8.68 -14.29
CA MET A 149 18.09 9.52 -15.48
C MET A 149 19.06 10.68 -15.24
N GLY A 150 19.43 10.96 -13.99
CA GLY A 150 20.37 12.00 -13.59
C GLY A 150 19.70 13.29 -13.11
N CYS A 151 18.38 13.27 -12.90
CA CYS A 151 17.67 14.41 -12.34
C CYS A 151 17.96 14.57 -10.86
N ARG A 152 17.95 15.82 -10.40
CA ARG A 152 17.92 16.16 -8.99
C ARG A 152 16.49 16.46 -8.56
N ILE A 153 15.98 15.70 -7.61
CA ILE A 153 14.62 15.90 -7.08
C ILE A 153 14.65 16.85 -5.89
N VAL A 154 13.72 17.81 -5.88
CA VAL A 154 13.48 18.72 -4.78
C VAL A 154 12.00 18.69 -4.46
N TYR A 155 11.66 18.40 -3.22
CA TYR A 155 10.27 18.43 -2.78
C TYR A 155 9.86 19.84 -2.35
N PHE A 156 8.59 20.17 -2.54
CA PHE A 156 7.98 21.40 -2.07
C PHE A 156 6.53 21.16 -1.67
N SER A 157 6.01 22.03 -0.81
CA SER A 157 4.61 21.99 -0.34
C SER A 157 3.80 23.12 -0.99
N PRO A 158 2.89 22.82 -1.91
CA PRO A 158 1.95 23.84 -2.40
C PRO A 158 1.09 24.50 -1.32
N ILE A 159 0.90 23.83 -0.16
CA ILE A 159 0.14 24.40 0.95
C ILE A 159 0.97 25.30 1.85
N ASP A 160 2.21 24.88 2.18
CA ASP A 160 2.95 25.45 3.31
C ASP A 160 4.18 26.29 2.86
N ASP A 161 4.72 26.07 1.64
CA ASP A 161 5.84 26.86 1.11
C ASP A 161 5.34 28.17 0.47
N GLU A 162 6.14 29.23 0.60
CA GLU A 162 5.80 30.55 0.06
C GLU A 162 6.11 30.70 -1.43
N ALA A 163 6.99 29.85 -1.98
CA ALA A 163 7.40 29.90 -3.38
C ALA A 163 7.91 28.53 -3.87
N LEU A 164 7.93 28.37 -5.18
CA LEU A 164 8.60 27.24 -5.82
C LEU A 164 10.10 27.24 -5.51
N PRO A 165 10.75 26.09 -5.40
CA PRO A 165 12.20 25.99 -5.24
C PRO A 165 12.94 26.69 -6.40
N ASP A 166 13.99 27.44 -6.09
CA ASP A 166 14.77 28.16 -7.09
C ASP A 166 15.47 27.23 -8.08
N GLY A 167 15.58 27.71 -9.32
CA GLY A 167 16.38 27.07 -10.38
C GLY A 167 15.86 25.67 -10.74
N ILE A 168 14.56 25.48 -10.77
CA ILE A 168 13.94 24.25 -11.29
C ILE A 168 13.79 24.32 -12.80
N ASP A 169 13.98 23.17 -13.44
CA ASP A 169 13.80 22.99 -14.88
C ASP A 169 12.44 22.32 -15.20
N GLY A 170 11.82 21.68 -14.22
CA GLY A 170 10.53 21.03 -14.36
C GLY A 170 9.77 20.93 -13.05
N LEU A 171 8.45 20.74 -13.17
CA LEU A 171 7.51 20.67 -12.07
C LEU A 171 6.63 19.42 -12.23
N ILE A 172 6.49 18.66 -11.15
CA ILE A 172 5.54 17.56 -11.04
C ILE A 172 4.57 17.86 -9.89
N LEU A 173 3.30 18.01 -10.22
CA LEU A 173 2.23 17.98 -9.24
C LEU A 173 1.75 16.53 -9.10
N SER A 174 2.07 15.92 -7.98
CA SER A 174 1.68 14.53 -7.70
C SER A 174 0.17 14.41 -7.46
N GLY A 175 -0.34 13.20 -7.50
CA GLY A 175 -1.71 12.92 -7.11
C GLY A 175 -1.96 13.14 -5.62
N GLY A 176 -3.22 13.09 -5.23
CA GLY A 176 -3.65 13.28 -3.84
C GLY A 176 -5.11 13.69 -3.77
N TYR A 177 -5.43 14.50 -2.78
CA TYR A 177 -6.76 15.06 -2.55
C TYR A 177 -6.73 16.61 -2.47
N PRO A 178 -6.25 17.30 -3.52
CA PRO A 178 -6.16 18.76 -3.52
C PRO A 178 -7.51 19.44 -3.32
N GLU A 179 -8.61 18.80 -3.75
CA GLU A 179 -9.97 19.32 -3.56
C GLU A 179 -10.36 19.46 -2.07
N ILE A 180 -9.83 18.59 -1.20
CA ILE A 180 -10.08 18.68 0.25
C ILE A 180 -9.33 19.88 0.85
N TYR A 181 -8.20 20.24 0.27
CA TYR A 181 -7.34 21.34 0.70
C TYR A 181 -7.47 22.59 -0.17
N ALA A 182 -8.52 22.66 -1.02
CA ALA A 182 -8.73 23.77 -1.93
C ALA A 182 -8.72 25.14 -1.22
N GLY A 183 -9.31 25.21 -0.01
CA GLY A 183 -9.26 26.43 0.81
C GLY A 183 -7.83 26.84 1.19
N SER A 184 -7.00 25.91 1.62
CA SER A 184 -5.60 26.17 1.96
C SER A 184 -4.77 26.54 0.74
N LEU A 185 -4.96 25.83 -0.36
CA LEU A 185 -4.28 26.11 -1.63
C LEU A 185 -4.66 27.48 -2.20
N SER A 186 -5.94 27.86 -2.10
CA SER A 186 -6.43 29.13 -2.66
C SER A 186 -5.91 30.38 -1.94
N VAL A 187 -5.50 30.29 -0.69
CA VAL A 187 -4.94 31.41 0.07
C VAL A 187 -3.43 31.56 -0.12
N ASN A 188 -2.76 30.51 -0.59
CA ASN A 188 -1.33 30.58 -0.91
C ASN A 188 -1.11 31.22 -2.30
N LYS A 189 -1.21 32.54 -2.34
CA LYS A 189 -1.14 33.29 -3.61
C LYS A 189 0.29 33.56 -4.09
N SER A 190 1.28 33.30 -3.27
CA SER A 190 2.69 33.46 -3.62
C SER A 190 3.26 32.25 -4.37
N MET A 191 2.63 31.09 -4.20
CA MET A 191 2.86 29.86 -4.94
C MET A 191 2.11 29.88 -6.28
#